data_e2e278debd254db9d3b0bb6937016760
#
_entry.id   e2e278debd254db9d3b0bb6937016760
#
_cell.length_a   1.000
_cell.length_b   1.000
_cell.length_c   1.000
_cell.angle_alpha   90.00
_cell.angle_beta   90.00
_cell.angle_gamma   90.00
#
_symmetry.space_group_name_H-M   'P 1'
#
loop_
_entity.id
_entity.type
_entity.pdbx_description
1 polymer ?
#
loop_
_entity_poly.entity_id
_entity_poly.type
_entity_poly.pdbx_seq_one_letter_code
_entity_poly.pdbx_strand_id
1 'polypeptide(L)'
;MAAAASPDSIAERTGAAKDEQAQRDARILKQVAALFLSNVDRLRESQIAAFDGVLVPLIGRIEPATLVHLSEALSTTDLAPCETIRKLAFHDDPVVAAPVLRNSNRLSEADIVEIVQTRSQQHLLAISGRNTLSETLTDALMRLGDVNVSNALARNAGARFSECGYATLVGRAERDESLAEKLGLRLDIPANLLRELLTKATDIVRARFLTAPRPAAQARGTNAKPINAAPRKKIDYTQAQSEVLALNRAGKLNDSTVNRFAVRSEYIHVVAALSLLSEVKIE
;
A
#
# COMPACT_ATOMS: atom_id res chain seq x y z
N MET A 1 67.23 -8.24 24.28
CA MET A 1 66.77 -8.54 22.90
C MET A 1 65.24 -8.57 22.90
N ALA A 2 64.62 -7.54 22.46
CA ALA A 2 63.15 -7.51 22.29
C ALA A 2 62.80 -8.19 20.97
N ALA A 3 62.11 -9.32 21.05
CA ALA A 3 61.60 -10.01 19.85
C ALA A 3 60.59 -9.13 19.15
N ALA A 4 60.90 -8.67 17.95
CA ALA A 4 59.97 -7.96 17.08
C ALA A 4 58.81 -8.92 16.72
N ALA A 5 57.59 -8.59 17.11
CA ALA A 5 56.41 -9.35 16.75
C ALA A 5 56.26 -9.35 15.23
N SER A 6 56.06 -10.51 14.62
CA SER A 6 55.88 -10.66 13.18
C SER A 6 54.63 -9.91 12.73
N PRO A 7 54.61 -9.27 11.52
CA PRO A 7 53.48 -8.51 11.02
C PRO A 7 52.18 -9.34 10.97
N ASP A 8 52.26 -10.65 10.76
CA ASP A 8 51.12 -11.57 10.79
C ASP A 8 50.49 -11.69 12.17
N SER A 9 51.29 -11.73 13.25
CA SER A 9 50.76 -11.80 14.61
C SER A 9 50.08 -10.49 15.07
N ILE A 10 50.45 -9.35 14.48
CA ILE A 10 49.80 -8.06 14.73
C ILE A 10 48.46 -7.99 13.96
N ALA A 11 48.44 -8.50 12.73
CA ALA A 11 47.21 -8.55 11.91
C ALA A 11 46.14 -9.49 12.54
N GLU A 12 46.54 -10.67 13.03
CA GLU A 12 45.64 -11.60 13.73
C GLU A 12 45.10 -11.01 15.05
N ARG A 13 45.92 -10.33 15.82
CA ARG A 13 45.50 -9.68 17.09
C ARG A 13 44.59 -8.49 16.85
N THR A 14 44.78 -7.73 15.78
CA THR A 14 43.91 -6.62 15.40
C THR A 14 42.58 -7.14 14.82
N GLY A 15 42.56 -8.27 14.11
CA GLY A 15 41.35 -8.95 13.65
C GLY A 15 40.50 -9.44 14.83
N ALA A 16 41.09 -10.21 15.74
CA ALA A 16 40.40 -10.72 16.93
C ALA A 16 39.83 -9.61 17.82
N ALA A 17 40.57 -8.50 17.99
CA ALA A 17 40.12 -7.36 18.79
C ALA A 17 38.93 -6.65 18.12
N LYS A 18 38.88 -6.56 16.77
CA LYS A 18 37.75 -6.01 16.02
C LYS A 18 36.49 -6.90 16.13
N ASP A 19 36.67 -8.21 16.05
CA ASP A 19 35.57 -9.18 16.16
C ASP A 19 34.99 -9.16 17.59
N GLU A 20 35.81 -9.08 18.62
CA GLU A 20 35.33 -8.93 20.00
C GLU A 20 34.54 -7.61 20.18
N GLN A 21 35.02 -6.51 19.60
CA GLN A 21 34.34 -5.22 19.68
C GLN A 21 33.02 -5.28 18.95
N ALA A 22 32.96 -5.85 17.75
CA ALA A 22 31.71 -6.03 16.99
C ALA A 22 30.67 -6.88 17.75
N GLN A 23 31.10 -7.95 18.42
CA GLN A 23 30.24 -8.77 19.27
C GLN A 23 29.72 -8.01 20.50
N ARG A 24 30.53 -7.16 21.11
CA ARG A 24 30.11 -6.28 22.22
C ARG A 24 29.09 -5.28 21.75
N ASP A 25 29.36 -4.59 20.65
CA ASP A 25 28.45 -3.60 20.05
C ASP A 25 27.12 -4.25 19.66
N ALA A 26 27.12 -5.45 19.07
CA ALA A 26 25.91 -6.21 18.75
C ALA A 26 25.11 -6.60 20.00
N ARG A 27 25.77 -6.94 21.08
CA ARG A 27 25.15 -7.28 22.38
C ARG A 27 24.49 -6.04 22.99
N ILE A 28 25.21 -4.90 22.99
CA ILE A 28 24.69 -3.61 23.46
C ILE A 28 23.47 -3.20 22.62
N LEU A 29 23.54 -3.30 21.28
CA LEU A 29 22.41 -2.99 20.39
C LEU A 29 21.17 -3.80 20.76
N LYS A 30 21.30 -5.12 20.93
CA LYS A 30 20.19 -6.00 21.31
C LYS A 30 19.59 -5.62 22.66
N GLN A 31 20.44 -5.31 23.65
CA GLN A 31 19.96 -4.90 24.98
C GLN A 31 19.22 -3.55 24.95
N VAL A 32 19.77 -2.56 24.25
CA VAL A 32 19.15 -1.23 24.11
C VAL A 32 17.84 -1.33 23.33
N ALA A 33 17.81 -2.10 22.23
CA ALA A 33 16.59 -2.33 21.46
C ALA A 33 15.50 -3.05 22.30
N ALA A 34 15.88 -4.07 23.06
CA ALA A 34 14.96 -4.78 23.96
C ALA A 34 14.42 -3.86 25.06
N LEU A 35 15.27 -3.01 25.64
CA LEU A 35 14.87 -2.03 26.64
C LEU A 35 13.90 -1.00 26.04
N PHE A 36 14.16 -0.52 24.83
CA PHE A 36 13.28 0.39 24.11
C PHE A 36 11.91 -0.26 23.88
N LEU A 37 11.88 -1.44 23.24
CA LEU A 37 10.63 -2.13 22.87
C LEU A 37 9.78 -2.52 24.09
N SER A 38 10.41 -2.86 25.23
CA SER A 38 9.67 -3.21 26.44
C SER A 38 9.03 -2.00 27.16
N ASN A 39 9.45 -0.78 26.83
CA ASN A 39 9.00 0.44 27.48
C ASN A 39 8.38 1.46 26.52
N VAL A 40 8.27 1.18 25.23
CA VAL A 40 7.90 2.14 24.18
C VAL A 40 6.61 2.90 24.49
N ASP A 41 5.58 2.23 25.05
CA ASP A 41 4.30 2.83 25.38
C ASP A 41 4.35 3.85 26.55
N ARG A 42 5.45 3.85 27.30
CA ARG A 42 5.66 4.72 28.47
C ARG A 42 6.67 5.84 28.22
N LEU A 43 7.36 5.80 27.08
CA LEU A 43 8.40 6.76 26.76
C LEU A 43 7.80 8.04 26.17
N ARG A 44 8.37 9.18 26.55
CA ARG A 44 8.08 10.49 25.94
C ARG A 44 8.97 10.67 24.70
N GLU A 45 8.57 11.50 23.74
CA GLU A 45 9.34 11.75 22.51
C GLU A 45 10.80 12.16 22.79
N SER A 46 11.03 12.98 23.81
CA SER A 46 12.42 13.36 24.22
C SER A 46 13.25 12.17 24.72
N GLN A 47 12.62 11.19 25.34
CA GLN A 47 13.28 9.96 25.79
C GLN A 47 13.54 9.03 24.62
N ILE A 48 12.62 8.96 23.66
CA ILE A 48 12.79 8.20 22.42
C ILE A 48 13.96 8.75 21.62
N ALA A 49 14.08 10.08 21.49
CA ALA A 49 15.21 10.72 20.83
C ALA A 49 16.57 10.41 21.49
N ALA A 50 16.59 10.14 22.81
CA ALA A 50 17.82 9.73 23.49
C ALA A 50 18.34 8.36 23.02
N PHE A 51 17.43 7.44 22.58
CA PHE A 51 17.83 6.17 22.00
C PHE A 51 18.54 6.32 20.65
N ASP A 52 18.21 7.35 19.86
CA ASP A 52 18.94 7.67 18.62
C ASP A 52 20.43 7.92 18.88
N GLY A 53 20.75 8.64 19.97
CA GLY A 53 22.12 8.91 20.36
C GLY A 53 22.98 7.66 20.61
N VAL A 54 22.34 6.55 20.96
CA VAL A 54 23.01 5.25 21.20
C VAL A 54 22.95 4.33 19.99
N LEU A 55 21.78 4.22 19.36
CA LEU A 55 21.54 3.26 18.27
C LEU A 55 22.22 3.68 16.96
N VAL A 56 22.16 4.96 16.59
CA VAL A 56 22.72 5.46 15.32
C VAL A 56 24.22 5.19 15.17
N PRO A 57 25.09 5.48 16.19
CA PRO A 57 26.51 5.14 16.11
C PRO A 57 26.79 3.65 16.01
N LEU A 58 25.95 2.81 16.62
CA LEU A 58 26.13 1.35 16.62
C LEU A 58 25.81 0.74 15.25
N ILE A 59 24.80 1.26 14.53
CA ILE A 59 24.39 0.75 13.20
C ILE A 59 25.58 0.71 12.22
N GLY A 60 26.48 1.71 12.27
CA GLY A 60 27.64 1.76 11.38
C GLY A 60 28.77 0.78 11.72
N ARG A 61 28.68 0.03 12.83
CA ARG A 61 29.74 -0.86 13.35
C ARG A 61 29.33 -2.32 13.42
N ILE A 62 28.06 -2.60 13.16
CA ILE A 62 27.45 -3.92 13.38
C ILE A 62 27.19 -4.59 12.04
N GLU A 63 27.32 -5.91 12.02
CA GLU A 63 27.06 -6.71 10.83
C GLU A 63 25.60 -6.62 10.37
N PRO A 64 25.35 -6.60 9.05
CA PRO A 64 24.00 -6.51 8.47
C PRO A 64 23.01 -7.53 9.02
N ALA A 65 23.43 -8.77 9.25
CA ALA A 65 22.55 -9.82 9.77
C ALA A 65 21.91 -9.47 11.13
N THR A 66 22.66 -8.80 12.01
CA THR A 66 22.11 -8.33 13.31
C THR A 66 21.19 -7.11 13.12
N LEU A 67 21.50 -6.24 12.16
CA LEU A 67 20.70 -5.05 11.84
C LEU A 67 19.34 -5.41 11.25
N VAL A 68 19.21 -6.52 10.52
CA VAL A 68 17.92 -7.00 9.99
C VAL A 68 16.93 -7.21 11.13
N HIS A 69 17.32 -7.88 12.21
CA HIS A 69 16.44 -8.09 13.36
C HIS A 69 16.03 -6.78 14.05
N LEU A 70 16.95 -5.81 14.14
CA LEU A 70 16.62 -4.49 14.66
C LEU A 70 15.61 -3.78 13.75
N SER A 71 15.85 -3.82 12.45
CA SER A 71 14.99 -3.23 11.43
C SER A 71 13.57 -3.82 11.47
N GLU A 72 13.45 -5.14 11.56
CA GLU A 72 12.18 -5.84 11.72
C GLU A 72 11.43 -5.40 12.98
N ALA A 73 12.12 -5.39 14.11
CA ALA A 73 11.53 -5.05 15.41
C ALA A 73 11.06 -3.59 15.48
N LEU A 74 11.80 -2.65 14.89
CA LEU A 74 11.45 -1.23 14.89
C LEU A 74 10.46 -0.86 13.78
N SER A 75 10.38 -1.64 12.71
CA SER A 75 9.58 -1.32 11.51
C SER A 75 8.08 -1.18 11.78
N THR A 76 7.57 -1.90 12.77
CA THR A 76 6.15 -1.94 13.14
C THR A 76 5.81 -1.04 14.34
N THR A 77 6.81 -0.36 14.89
CA THR A 77 6.66 0.47 16.09
C THR A 77 6.40 1.93 15.70
N ASP A 78 5.21 2.44 15.99
CA ASP A 78 4.80 3.82 15.63
C ASP A 78 5.64 4.89 16.35
N LEU A 79 6.18 4.58 17.52
CA LEU A 79 7.04 5.47 18.32
C LEU A 79 8.53 5.17 18.16
N ALA A 80 8.94 4.50 17.10
CA ALA A 80 10.36 4.19 16.87
C ALA A 80 11.23 5.46 16.76
N PRO A 81 12.51 5.41 17.20
CA PRO A 81 13.45 6.53 17.10
C PRO A 81 13.65 6.93 15.64
N CYS A 82 13.42 8.21 15.31
CA CYS A 82 13.34 8.69 13.92
C CYS A 82 14.66 8.58 13.17
N GLU A 83 15.77 8.99 13.80
CA GLU A 83 17.09 8.96 13.16
C GLU A 83 17.59 7.52 12.98
N THR A 84 17.25 6.64 13.93
CA THR A 84 17.54 5.20 13.80
C THR A 84 16.80 4.59 12.62
N ILE A 85 15.49 4.85 12.49
CA ILE A 85 14.68 4.40 11.35
C ILE A 85 15.23 4.96 10.03
N ARG A 86 15.55 6.26 10.00
CA ARG A 86 16.15 6.90 8.83
C ARG A 86 17.47 6.24 8.45
N LYS A 87 18.36 6.01 9.42
CA LYS A 87 19.66 5.36 9.19
C LYS A 87 19.52 3.94 8.65
N LEU A 88 18.55 3.16 9.16
CA LEU A 88 18.26 1.81 8.67
C LEU A 88 17.65 1.86 7.24
N ALA A 89 16.76 2.80 6.96
CA ALA A 89 16.15 2.96 5.65
C ALA A 89 17.17 3.34 4.56
N PHE A 90 18.17 4.14 4.92
CA PHE A 90 19.29 4.53 4.05
C PHE A 90 20.48 3.54 4.07
N HIS A 91 20.33 2.36 4.68
CA HIS A 91 21.38 1.36 4.68
C HIS A 91 21.63 0.82 3.26
N ASP A 92 22.92 0.57 2.90
CA ASP A 92 23.28 0.11 1.56
C ASP A 92 22.80 -1.31 1.26
N ASP A 93 22.73 -2.15 2.30
CA ASP A 93 22.14 -3.49 2.18
C ASP A 93 20.61 -3.42 2.18
N PRO A 94 19.95 -3.79 1.07
CA PRO A 94 18.50 -3.73 0.96
C PRO A 94 17.78 -4.69 1.93
N VAL A 95 18.45 -5.75 2.40
CA VAL A 95 17.84 -6.69 3.36
C VAL A 95 17.65 -6.01 4.72
N VAL A 96 18.59 -5.15 5.12
CA VAL A 96 18.50 -4.34 6.35
C VAL A 96 17.41 -3.25 6.19
N ALA A 97 17.37 -2.59 5.03
CA ALA A 97 16.46 -1.47 4.80
C ALA A 97 14.99 -1.91 4.57
N ALA A 98 14.77 -3.09 3.97
CA ALA A 98 13.45 -3.52 3.51
C ALA A 98 12.35 -3.52 4.59
N PRO A 99 12.55 -4.01 5.83
CA PRO A 99 11.50 -3.99 6.85
C PRO A 99 11.00 -2.58 7.16
N VAL A 100 11.91 -1.63 7.40
CA VAL A 100 11.54 -0.24 7.70
C VAL A 100 10.99 0.50 6.49
N LEU A 101 11.52 0.24 5.29
CA LEU A 101 10.99 0.83 4.06
C LEU A 101 9.55 0.39 3.78
N ARG A 102 9.21 -0.84 4.09
CA ARG A 102 7.87 -1.40 3.85
C ARG A 102 6.85 -0.97 4.90
N ASN A 103 7.22 -1.00 6.17
CA ASN A 103 6.24 -0.97 7.26
C ASN A 103 6.27 0.33 8.09
N SER A 104 7.42 1.03 8.17
CA SER A 104 7.54 2.15 9.10
C SER A 104 6.74 3.38 8.66
N ASN A 105 5.96 3.93 9.59
CA ASN A 105 5.25 5.19 9.45
C ASN A 105 6.09 6.41 9.88
N ARG A 106 7.30 6.18 10.41
CA ARG A 106 8.20 7.26 10.89
C ARG A 106 9.06 7.88 9.79
N LEU A 107 9.09 7.28 8.59
CA LEU A 107 9.78 7.85 7.43
C LEU A 107 8.96 8.97 6.81
N SER A 108 9.59 10.11 6.57
CA SER A 108 8.97 11.21 5.83
C SER A 108 8.85 10.85 4.33
N GLU A 109 7.88 11.44 3.63
CA GLU A 109 7.77 11.25 2.18
C GLU A 109 9.02 11.73 1.45
N ALA A 110 9.66 12.80 1.94
CA ALA A 110 10.92 13.32 1.39
C ALA A 110 12.06 12.29 1.51
N ASP A 111 12.22 11.64 2.65
CA ASP A 111 13.23 10.58 2.83
C ASP A 111 12.99 9.42 1.86
N ILE A 112 11.72 9.01 1.68
CA ILE A 112 11.38 7.92 0.77
C ILE A 112 11.68 8.30 -0.69
N VAL A 113 11.38 9.53 -1.10
CA VAL A 113 11.70 10.04 -2.45
C VAL A 113 13.21 10.08 -2.66
N GLU A 114 13.99 10.52 -1.68
CA GLU A 114 15.46 10.52 -1.73
C GLU A 114 16.00 9.08 -1.91
N ILE A 115 15.45 8.12 -1.17
CA ILE A 115 15.82 6.69 -1.30
C ILE A 115 15.49 6.17 -2.69
N VAL A 116 14.31 6.49 -3.24
CA VAL A 116 13.91 6.10 -4.59
C VAL A 116 14.90 6.61 -5.64
N GLN A 117 15.47 7.81 -5.44
CA GLN A 117 16.42 8.41 -6.37
C GLN A 117 17.84 7.87 -6.25
N THR A 118 18.24 7.42 -5.06
CA THR A 118 19.64 7.14 -4.74
C THR A 118 19.95 5.67 -4.49
N ARG A 119 18.94 4.82 -4.26
CA ARG A 119 19.12 3.44 -3.82
C ARG A 119 18.83 2.41 -4.91
N SER A 120 19.13 1.13 -4.63
CA SER A 120 18.99 0.03 -5.59
C SER A 120 17.53 -0.36 -5.86
N GLN A 121 17.29 -1.12 -6.95
CA GLN A 121 15.96 -1.64 -7.31
C GLN A 121 15.30 -2.48 -6.20
N GLN A 122 16.09 -3.14 -5.35
CA GLN A 122 15.57 -3.90 -4.22
C GLN A 122 14.97 -2.99 -3.12
N HIS A 123 15.54 -1.80 -2.91
CA HIS A 123 14.96 -0.78 -2.02
C HIS A 123 13.62 -0.26 -2.59
N LEU A 124 13.58 0.03 -3.90
CA LEU A 124 12.36 0.45 -4.59
C LEU A 124 11.26 -0.62 -4.50
N LEU A 125 11.66 -1.90 -4.65
CA LEU A 125 10.75 -3.02 -4.49
C LEU A 125 10.19 -3.11 -3.07
N ALA A 126 11.00 -2.87 -2.04
CA ALA A 126 10.53 -2.83 -0.66
C ALA A 126 9.52 -1.69 -0.44
N ILE A 127 9.80 -0.49 -0.95
CA ILE A 127 8.90 0.68 -0.86
C ILE A 127 7.58 0.40 -1.59
N SER A 128 7.61 -0.26 -2.76
CA SER A 128 6.40 -0.61 -3.51
C SER A 128 5.43 -1.53 -2.77
N GLY A 129 5.90 -2.20 -1.72
CA GLY A 129 5.09 -3.03 -0.83
C GLY A 129 4.44 -2.30 0.36
N ARG A 130 4.54 -0.97 0.48
CA ARG A 130 3.91 -0.19 1.57
C ARG A 130 2.40 -0.26 1.50
N ASN A 131 1.74 -0.22 2.66
CA ASN A 131 0.28 -0.26 2.76
C ASN A 131 -0.40 0.93 2.07
N THR A 132 0.25 2.09 2.03
CA THR A 132 -0.23 3.31 1.36
C THR A 132 0.91 3.97 0.62
N LEU A 133 0.66 4.37 -0.63
CA LEU A 133 1.59 5.11 -1.48
C LEU A 133 0.85 6.28 -2.13
N SER A 134 1.43 7.48 -2.03
CA SER A 134 0.90 8.69 -2.69
C SER A 134 1.15 8.62 -4.20
N GLU A 135 0.42 9.44 -4.96
CA GLU A 135 0.60 9.54 -6.42
C GLU A 135 2.02 10.02 -6.77
N THR A 136 2.54 11.00 -6.01
CA THR A 136 3.90 11.52 -6.19
C THR A 136 4.96 10.43 -6.05
N LEU A 137 4.79 9.57 -5.05
CA LEU A 137 5.72 8.48 -4.78
C LEU A 137 5.60 7.35 -5.81
N THR A 138 4.38 6.99 -6.21
CA THR A 138 4.17 5.99 -7.28
C THR A 138 4.72 6.46 -8.61
N ASP A 139 4.56 7.74 -8.96
CA ASP A 139 5.14 8.32 -10.18
C ASP A 139 6.68 8.30 -10.16
N ALA A 140 7.31 8.57 -9.01
CA ALA A 140 8.75 8.44 -8.84
C ALA A 140 9.22 6.98 -8.98
N LEU A 141 8.54 6.04 -8.33
CA LEU A 141 8.81 4.60 -8.43
C LEU A 141 8.60 4.07 -9.86
N MET A 142 7.57 4.55 -10.56
CA MET A 142 7.33 4.18 -11.95
C MET A 142 8.41 4.68 -12.89
N ARG A 143 8.96 5.86 -12.64
CA ARG A 143 10.02 6.45 -13.47
C ARG A 143 11.36 5.72 -13.34
N LEU A 144 11.73 5.32 -12.12
CA LEU A 144 13.03 4.78 -11.77
C LEU A 144 13.04 3.26 -11.56
N GLY A 145 11.86 2.67 -11.29
CA GLY A 145 11.70 1.26 -11.00
C GLY A 145 11.68 0.36 -12.23
N ASP A 146 12.17 -0.84 -12.05
CA ASP A 146 12.19 -1.91 -13.04
C ASP A 146 10.80 -2.59 -13.22
N VAL A 147 10.78 -3.70 -13.97
CA VAL A 147 9.58 -4.52 -14.20
C VAL A 147 9.04 -5.09 -12.89
N ASN A 148 9.91 -5.50 -11.96
CA ASN A 148 9.49 -6.07 -10.68
C ASN A 148 8.79 -5.02 -9.81
N VAL A 149 9.32 -3.80 -9.76
CA VAL A 149 8.71 -2.65 -9.07
C VAL A 149 7.35 -2.34 -9.68
N SER A 150 7.23 -2.29 -11.01
CA SER A 150 5.97 -2.04 -11.73
C SER A 150 4.92 -3.11 -11.40
N ASN A 151 5.32 -4.37 -11.40
CA ASN A 151 4.49 -5.50 -11.06
C ASN A 151 4.05 -5.49 -9.58
N ALA A 152 4.94 -5.07 -8.67
CA ALA A 152 4.62 -4.94 -7.25
C ALA A 152 3.62 -3.80 -7.00
N LEU A 153 3.81 -2.64 -7.65
CA LEU A 153 2.90 -1.51 -7.59
C LEU A 153 1.51 -1.87 -8.14
N ALA A 154 1.43 -2.57 -9.28
CA ALA A 154 0.16 -3.00 -9.86
C ALA A 154 -0.64 -3.93 -8.94
N ARG A 155 0.04 -4.77 -8.15
CA ARG A 155 -0.58 -5.66 -7.15
C ARG A 155 -0.97 -4.94 -5.86
N ASN A 156 -0.37 -3.80 -5.57
CA ASN A 156 -0.58 -3.09 -4.32
C ASN A 156 -1.89 -2.28 -4.38
N ALA A 157 -2.91 -2.73 -3.66
CA ALA A 157 -4.20 -2.05 -3.59
C ALA A 157 -4.13 -0.68 -2.90
N GLY A 158 -3.11 -0.44 -2.07
CA GLY A 158 -2.89 0.84 -1.38
C GLY A 158 -2.08 1.85 -2.19
N ALA A 159 -1.57 1.47 -3.36
CA ALA A 159 -0.88 2.38 -4.26
C ALA A 159 -1.90 3.23 -5.03
N ARG A 160 -1.78 4.56 -4.91
CA ARG A 160 -2.54 5.53 -5.71
C ARG A 160 -1.71 5.92 -6.91
N PHE A 161 -2.34 5.96 -8.08
CA PHE A 161 -1.68 6.36 -9.31
C PHE A 161 -2.32 7.62 -9.88
N SER A 162 -1.48 8.51 -10.39
CA SER A 162 -1.91 9.59 -11.26
C SER A 162 -2.42 9.03 -12.60
N GLU A 163 -3.15 9.82 -13.37
CA GLU A 163 -3.57 9.44 -14.72
C GLU A 163 -2.35 9.11 -15.61
N CYS A 164 -1.28 9.87 -15.47
CA CYS A 164 0.00 9.64 -16.15
C CYS A 164 0.67 8.33 -15.69
N GLY A 165 0.62 8.03 -14.39
CA GLY A 165 1.11 6.78 -13.81
C GLY A 165 0.37 5.57 -14.38
N TYR A 166 -0.95 5.62 -14.46
CA TYR A 166 -1.75 4.57 -15.11
C TYR A 166 -1.43 4.41 -16.59
N ALA A 167 -1.32 5.51 -17.34
CA ALA A 167 -0.97 5.46 -18.78
C ALA A 167 0.41 4.79 -18.98
N THR A 168 1.37 5.09 -18.11
CA THR A 168 2.70 4.47 -18.12
C THR A 168 2.62 2.97 -17.84
N LEU A 169 1.82 2.54 -16.86
CA LEU A 169 1.61 1.12 -16.56
C LEU A 169 0.95 0.37 -17.71
N VAL A 170 -0.08 0.96 -18.33
CA VAL A 170 -0.77 0.38 -19.51
C VAL A 170 0.22 0.23 -20.67
N GLY A 171 1.07 1.24 -20.94
CA GLY A 171 2.11 1.14 -21.95
C GLY A 171 3.14 0.03 -21.68
N ARG A 172 3.54 -0.16 -20.41
CA ARG A 172 4.43 -1.27 -20.01
C ARG A 172 3.75 -2.63 -20.11
N ALA A 173 2.46 -2.70 -19.83
CA ALA A 173 1.65 -3.91 -19.88
C ALA A 173 1.50 -4.50 -21.30
N GLU A 174 1.75 -3.73 -22.36
CA GLU A 174 1.79 -4.23 -23.75
C GLU A 174 2.82 -5.35 -23.95
N ARG A 175 3.92 -5.31 -23.16
CA ARG A 175 5.03 -6.25 -23.25
C ARG A 175 5.13 -7.20 -22.05
N ASP A 176 4.26 -7.05 -21.05
CA ASP A 176 4.24 -7.84 -19.82
C ASP A 176 2.81 -8.29 -19.51
N GLU A 177 2.49 -9.54 -19.90
CA GLU A 177 1.16 -10.15 -19.64
C GLU A 177 0.83 -10.22 -18.16
N SER A 178 1.83 -10.46 -17.29
CA SER A 178 1.66 -10.51 -15.84
C SER A 178 1.25 -9.15 -15.30
N LEU A 179 1.83 -8.08 -15.82
CA LEU A 179 1.45 -6.70 -15.46
C LEU A 179 0.05 -6.37 -15.97
N ALA A 180 -0.27 -6.75 -17.23
CA ALA A 180 -1.60 -6.55 -17.80
C ALA A 180 -2.68 -7.22 -16.96
N GLU A 181 -2.48 -8.49 -16.55
CA GLU A 181 -3.41 -9.23 -15.69
C GLU A 181 -3.66 -8.52 -14.36
N LYS A 182 -2.59 -8.07 -13.68
CA LYS A 182 -2.69 -7.38 -12.39
C LYS A 182 -3.41 -6.04 -12.50
N LEU A 183 -3.13 -5.27 -13.56
CA LEU A 183 -3.80 -3.99 -13.81
C LEU A 183 -5.29 -4.16 -14.08
N GLY A 184 -5.66 -5.17 -14.87
CA GLY A 184 -7.06 -5.43 -15.18
C GLY A 184 -7.90 -5.88 -13.98
N LEU A 185 -7.26 -6.38 -12.92
CA LEU A 185 -7.92 -6.73 -11.66
C LEU A 185 -8.10 -5.53 -10.72
N ARG A 186 -7.47 -4.40 -11.00
CA ARG A 186 -7.64 -3.18 -10.18
C ARG A 186 -9.00 -2.55 -10.41
N LEU A 187 -9.64 -2.15 -9.32
CA LEU A 187 -10.96 -1.50 -9.34
C LEU A 187 -10.90 0.01 -9.58
N ASP A 188 -9.72 0.60 -9.38
CA ASP A 188 -9.47 2.05 -9.43
C ASP A 188 -8.87 2.52 -10.76
N ILE A 189 -8.69 1.62 -11.75
CA ILE A 189 -8.21 1.98 -13.08
C ILE A 189 -9.27 2.81 -13.84
N PRO A 190 -8.91 3.97 -14.44
CA PRO A 190 -9.82 4.76 -15.25
C PRO A 190 -10.40 3.96 -16.45
N ALA A 191 -11.69 4.14 -16.74
CA ALA A 191 -12.39 3.34 -17.74
C ALA A 191 -11.82 3.46 -19.17
N ASN A 192 -11.27 4.64 -19.54
CA ASN A 192 -10.57 4.88 -20.79
C ASN A 192 -9.30 4.04 -20.90
N LEU A 193 -8.48 4.01 -19.83
CA LEU A 193 -7.24 3.26 -19.79
C LEU A 193 -7.49 1.74 -19.66
N LEU A 194 -8.57 1.34 -19.00
CA LEU A 194 -8.98 -0.07 -18.99
C LEU A 194 -9.36 -0.55 -20.41
N ARG A 195 -10.06 0.27 -21.20
CA ARG A 195 -10.37 -0.05 -22.60
C ARG A 195 -9.08 -0.17 -23.44
N GLU A 196 -8.16 0.77 -23.26
CA GLU A 196 -6.86 0.73 -23.94
C GLU A 196 -6.09 -0.54 -23.56
N LEU A 197 -6.03 -0.89 -22.28
CA LEU A 197 -5.42 -2.13 -21.81
C LEU A 197 -6.05 -3.36 -22.46
N LEU A 198 -7.39 -3.41 -22.53
CA LEU A 198 -8.12 -4.53 -23.16
C LEU A 198 -7.88 -4.63 -24.67
N THR A 199 -7.69 -3.50 -25.37
CA THR A 199 -7.38 -3.52 -26.81
C THR A 199 -5.95 -3.98 -27.09
N LYS A 200 -5.00 -3.68 -26.20
CA LYS A 200 -3.58 -4.01 -26.33
C LYS A 200 -3.22 -5.36 -25.70
N ALA A 201 -4.05 -5.89 -24.81
CA ALA A 201 -3.83 -7.17 -24.16
C ALA A 201 -3.97 -8.34 -25.15
N THR A 202 -3.17 -9.39 -24.95
CA THR A 202 -3.29 -10.64 -25.70
C THR A 202 -4.66 -11.29 -25.49
N ASP A 203 -5.09 -12.13 -26.43
CA ASP A 203 -6.40 -12.81 -26.34
C ASP A 203 -6.51 -13.67 -25.07
N ILE A 204 -5.41 -14.23 -24.59
CA ILE A 204 -5.34 -15.01 -23.34
C ILE A 204 -5.66 -14.12 -22.14
N VAL A 205 -5.02 -12.97 -22.03
CA VAL A 205 -5.24 -12.01 -20.93
C VAL A 205 -6.66 -11.45 -21.00
N ARG A 206 -7.14 -11.14 -22.21
CA ARG A 206 -8.52 -10.67 -22.44
C ARG A 206 -9.56 -11.71 -22.01
N ALA A 207 -9.37 -12.97 -22.34
CA ALA A 207 -10.24 -14.06 -21.91
C ALA A 207 -10.28 -14.20 -20.38
N ARG A 208 -9.14 -14.06 -19.69
CA ARG A 208 -9.08 -14.08 -18.21
C ARG A 208 -9.84 -12.92 -17.58
N PHE A 209 -9.79 -11.71 -18.14
CA PHE A 209 -10.56 -10.56 -17.64
C PHE A 209 -12.07 -10.75 -17.78
N LEU A 210 -12.49 -11.40 -18.85
CA LEU A 210 -13.92 -11.67 -19.10
C LEU A 210 -14.46 -12.79 -18.19
N THR A 211 -13.59 -13.72 -17.77
CA THR A 211 -13.97 -14.86 -16.92
C THR A 211 -13.73 -14.60 -15.43
N ALA A 212 -12.89 -13.62 -15.07
CA ALA A 212 -12.66 -13.25 -13.68
C ALA A 212 -13.97 -12.75 -13.05
N PRO A 213 -14.41 -13.32 -11.90
CA PRO A 213 -15.54 -12.78 -11.17
C PRO A 213 -15.17 -11.38 -10.69
N ARG A 214 -15.69 -10.35 -11.35
CA ARG A 214 -15.58 -9.00 -10.81
C ARG A 214 -16.32 -9.00 -9.49
N PRO A 215 -15.65 -8.67 -8.36
CA PRO A 215 -16.38 -8.35 -7.16
C PRO A 215 -17.30 -7.18 -7.55
N ALA A 216 -18.61 -7.43 -7.50
CA ALA A 216 -19.59 -6.37 -7.69
C ALA A 216 -19.14 -5.20 -6.79
N ALA A 217 -19.06 -4.00 -7.38
CA ALA A 217 -18.67 -2.80 -6.67
C ALA A 217 -19.30 -2.85 -5.28
N GLN A 218 -18.46 -2.88 -4.24
CA GLN A 218 -18.94 -2.93 -2.87
C GLN A 218 -19.69 -1.63 -2.62
N ALA A 219 -21.02 -1.69 -2.81
CA ALA A 219 -21.91 -0.80 -2.12
C ALA A 219 -21.60 -0.98 -0.62
N ARG A 220 -21.06 0.05 0.00
CA ARG A 220 -20.80 0.08 1.43
C ARG A 220 -22.07 -0.26 2.19
N GLY A 221 -22.03 -1.36 2.91
CA GLY A 221 -22.94 -1.68 4.02
C GLY A 221 -24.15 -2.50 3.62
N THR A 222 -24.09 -3.78 3.81
CA THR A 222 -24.92 -4.56 4.73
C THR A 222 -24.62 -6.06 4.57
N ASN A 223 -24.51 -6.77 5.70
CA ASN A 223 -24.40 -8.22 5.78
C ASN A 223 -25.57 -8.90 5.05
N ALA A 224 -25.31 -9.50 3.89
CA ALA A 224 -26.24 -10.42 3.26
C ALA A 224 -25.51 -11.72 2.88
N LYS A 225 -25.94 -12.82 3.47
CA LYS A 225 -25.58 -14.19 3.12
C LYS A 225 -25.82 -14.45 1.63
N PRO A 226 -25.06 -15.34 0.96
CA PRO A 226 -25.33 -15.72 -0.41
C PRO A 226 -26.68 -16.48 -0.45
N ILE A 227 -27.68 -15.88 -1.07
CA ILE A 227 -28.94 -16.53 -1.37
C ILE A 227 -28.79 -17.12 -2.78
N ASN A 228 -29.01 -18.44 -2.87
CA ASN A 228 -29.13 -19.19 -4.13
C ASN A 228 -30.01 -18.44 -5.14
N ALA A 229 -29.53 -18.34 -6.37
CA ALA A 229 -30.21 -17.68 -7.47
C ALA A 229 -31.52 -18.44 -7.81
N ALA A 230 -32.60 -18.00 -7.19
CA ALA A 230 -33.94 -18.26 -7.69
C ALA A 230 -34.26 -17.25 -8.80
N PRO A 231 -35.11 -17.59 -9.79
CA PRO A 231 -35.42 -16.71 -10.91
C PRO A 231 -35.95 -15.37 -10.41
N ARG A 232 -35.33 -14.26 -10.88
CA ARG A 232 -35.74 -12.90 -10.51
C ARG A 232 -37.19 -12.70 -10.91
N LYS A 233 -38.12 -12.62 -9.94
CA LYS A 233 -39.45 -12.12 -10.15
C LYS A 233 -39.32 -10.69 -10.68
N LYS A 234 -39.94 -10.41 -11.83
CA LYS A 234 -40.11 -9.04 -12.34
C LYS A 234 -40.79 -8.23 -11.24
N ILE A 235 -40.16 -7.15 -10.80
CA ILE A 235 -40.76 -6.23 -9.82
C ILE A 235 -41.81 -5.44 -10.55
N ASP A 236 -43.05 -5.50 -10.05
CA ASP A 236 -44.15 -4.74 -10.62
C ASP A 236 -44.14 -3.30 -10.09
N TYR A 237 -43.79 -2.37 -10.95
CA TYR A 237 -43.75 -0.94 -10.62
C TYR A 237 -45.08 -0.23 -10.87
N THR A 238 -46.11 -0.89 -11.43
CA THR A 238 -47.32 -0.29 -11.92
C THR A 238 -48.08 0.51 -10.84
N GLN A 239 -48.19 -0.05 -9.64
CA GLN A 239 -48.86 0.62 -8.52
C GLN A 239 -48.06 1.84 -8.04
N ALA A 240 -46.78 1.70 -7.84
CA ALA A 240 -45.92 2.79 -7.39
C ALA A 240 -45.86 3.94 -8.42
N GLN A 241 -45.84 3.62 -9.72
CA GLN A 241 -45.91 4.62 -10.79
C GLN A 241 -47.23 5.41 -10.76
N SER A 242 -48.36 4.74 -10.53
CA SER A 242 -49.67 5.42 -10.46
C SER A 242 -49.75 6.36 -9.26
N GLU A 243 -49.23 5.97 -8.10
CA GLU A 243 -49.21 6.79 -6.87
C GLU A 243 -48.26 8.01 -7.03
N VAL A 244 -47.07 7.79 -7.59
CA VAL A 244 -46.12 8.87 -7.85
C VAL A 244 -46.63 9.86 -8.89
N LEU A 245 -47.30 9.39 -9.94
CA LEU A 245 -47.97 10.24 -10.94
C LEU A 245 -49.07 11.09 -10.31
N ALA A 246 -49.87 10.52 -9.41
CA ALA A 246 -50.90 11.25 -8.68
C ALA A 246 -50.28 12.36 -7.80
N LEU A 247 -49.20 12.08 -7.11
CA LEU A 247 -48.44 13.06 -6.31
C LEU A 247 -47.84 14.16 -7.19
N ASN A 248 -47.32 13.81 -8.34
CA ASN A 248 -46.77 14.80 -9.31
C ASN A 248 -47.85 15.74 -9.83
N ARG A 249 -49.03 15.19 -10.26
CA ARG A 249 -50.18 15.99 -10.72
C ARG A 249 -50.73 16.91 -9.62
N ALA A 250 -50.63 16.50 -8.36
CA ALA A 250 -51.02 17.30 -7.20
C ALA A 250 -49.95 18.34 -6.78
N GLY A 251 -48.79 18.43 -7.48
CA GLY A 251 -47.67 19.32 -7.14
C GLY A 251 -46.98 18.99 -5.82
N LYS A 252 -47.15 17.76 -5.30
CA LYS A 252 -46.61 17.31 -4.01
C LYS A 252 -45.38 16.41 -4.15
N LEU A 253 -44.92 16.14 -5.35
CA LEU A 253 -43.67 15.39 -5.59
C LEU A 253 -42.49 16.35 -5.52
N ASN A 254 -41.79 16.32 -4.39
CA ASN A 254 -40.60 17.13 -4.12
C ASN A 254 -39.58 16.26 -3.38
N ASP A 255 -38.33 16.78 -3.17
CA ASP A 255 -37.26 16.07 -2.50
C ASP A 255 -37.65 15.52 -1.12
N SER A 256 -38.51 16.26 -0.37
CA SER A 256 -39.00 15.82 0.92
C SER A 256 -39.89 14.58 0.82
N THR A 257 -40.68 14.48 -0.27
CA THR A 257 -41.54 13.32 -0.53
C THR A 257 -40.70 12.10 -0.94
N VAL A 258 -39.69 12.30 -1.78
CA VAL A 258 -38.74 11.24 -2.17
C VAL A 258 -37.95 10.73 -0.95
N ASN A 259 -37.44 11.64 -0.14
CA ASN A 259 -36.76 11.29 1.11
C ASN A 259 -37.66 10.52 2.07
N ARG A 260 -38.95 10.87 2.18
CA ARG A 260 -39.91 10.15 3.00
C ARG A 260 -40.13 8.70 2.55
N PHE A 261 -40.17 8.44 1.23
CA PHE A 261 -40.21 7.10 0.67
C PHE A 261 -38.92 6.33 0.99
N ALA A 262 -37.77 6.97 0.90
CA ALA A 262 -36.46 6.37 1.23
C ALA A 262 -36.37 5.97 2.72
N VAL A 263 -36.81 6.85 3.63
CA VAL A 263 -36.83 6.59 5.09
C VAL A 263 -37.77 5.43 5.45
N ARG A 264 -38.88 5.29 4.73
CA ARG A 264 -39.85 4.19 4.92
C ARG A 264 -39.44 2.88 4.21
N SER A 265 -38.27 2.85 3.57
CA SER A 265 -37.80 1.70 2.78
C SER A 265 -38.71 1.30 1.61
N GLU A 266 -39.52 2.24 1.12
CA GLU A 266 -40.42 2.09 -0.03
C GLU A 266 -39.62 2.30 -1.33
N TYR A 267 -38.61 1.47 -1.60
CA TYR A 267 -37.65 1.65 -2.70
C TYR A 267 -38.30 1.67 -4.08
N ILE A 268 -39.45 0.96 -4.26
CA ILE A 268 -40.18 0.91 -5.53
C ILE A 268 -40.73 2.31 -5.84
N HIS A 269 -41.25 3.04 -4.85
CA HIS A 269 -41.76 4.42 -5.01
C HIS A 269 -40.59 5.41 -5.23
N VAL A 270 -39.43 5.21 -4.59
CA VAL A 270 -38.24 6.02 -4.84
C VAL A 270 -37.80 5.89 -6.31
N VAL A 271 -37.70 4.66 -6.82
CA VAL A 271 -37.33 4.39 -8.23
C VAL A 271 -38.32 4.99 -9.18
N ALA A 272 -39.63 4.84 -8.91
CA ALA A 272 -40.68 5.43 -9.72
C ALA A 272 -40.67 6.98 -9.73
N ALA A 273 -40.39 7.60 -8.56
CA ALA A 273 -40.30 9.06 -8.44
C ALA A 273 -39.08 9.60 -9.19
N LEU A 274 -37.91 8.96 -9.03
CA LEU A 274 -36.68 9.34 -9.74
C LEU A 274 -36.79 9.15 -11.25
N SER A 275 -37.42 8.06 -11.70
CA SER A 275 -37.72 7.83 -13.12
C SER A 275 -38.57 8.94 -13.72
N LEU A 276 -39.62 9.39 -13.00
CA LEU A 276 -40.47 10.45 -13.44
C LEU A 276 -39.79 11.83 -13.49
N LEU A 277 -38.94 12.11 -12.48
CA LEU A 277 -38.19 13.37 -12.38
C LEU A 277 -37.03 13.45 -13.38
N SER A 278 -36.45 12.32 -13.77
CA SER A 278 -35.31 12.23 -14.71
C SER A 278 -35.73 11.92 -16.14
N GLU A 279 -37.04 11.77 -16.41
CA GLU A 279 -37.61 11.36 -17.71
C GLU A 279 -37.05 10.02 -18.27
N VAL A 280 -36.48 9.16 -17.40
CA VAL A 280 -35.92 7.86 -17.76
C VAL A 280 -36.99 6.77 -17.56
N LYS A 281 -37.25 5.95 -18.59
CA LYS A 281 -38.19 4.81 -18.48
C LYS A 281 -37.63 3.70 -17.63
N ILE A 282 -38.44 3.13 -16.75
CA ILE A 282 -38.11 1.91 -15.99
C ILE A 282 -38.47 0.72 -16.90
N GLU A 283 -37.50 -0.11 -17.28
CA GLU A 283 -37.66 -1.37 -17.98
C GLU A 283 -37.80 -2.57 -17.01
#